data_976a1c5e8c9b6a81ae98e358acc5733f
#
_entry.id   976a1c5e8c9b6a81ae98e358acc5733f
#
_cell.length_a   1.000
_cell.length_b   1.000
_cell.length_c   1.000
_cell.angle_alpha   90.00
_cell.angle_beta   90.00
_cell.angle_gamma   90.00
#
_symmetry.space_group_name_H-M   'P 1'
#
loop_
_entity.id
_entity.type
_entity.pdbx_description
1 polymer ?
#
loop_
_entity_poly.entity_id
_entity_poly.type
_entity_poly.pdbx_seq_one_letter_code
_entity_poly.pdbx_strand_id
1 'polypeptide(L)' 'MINIGIIGCGRIATHHCEAIRKLRNLKLVAVCDLDFEKAQELAQKFKTNAYQSYYQMLNEKKQINLVIIITPSGMHYDHT' A
#
# COMPACT_ATOMS: atom_id res chain seq x y z
N MET A 1 1.46 -16.27 3.69
CA MET A 1 1.57 -15.10 2.82
C MET A 1 1.41 -13.83 3.63
N ILE A 2 2.24 -12.83 3.38
CA ILE A 2 2.16 -11.55 4.07
C ILE A 2 1.34 -10.59 3.21
N ASN A 3 0.25 -10.08 3.78
CA ASN A 3 -0.64 -9.15 3.10
C ASN A 3 -0.24 -7.72 3.47
N ILE A 4 0.03 -6.90 2.46
CA ILE A 4 0.66 -5.60 2.64
C ILE A 4 -0.28 -4.47 2.22
N GLY A 5 -0.36 -3.43 3.05
CA GLY A 5 -0.97 -2.16 2.71
C GLY A 5 0.11 -1.08 2.64
N ILE A 6 0.03 -0.20 1.65
CA ILE A 6 0.98 0.89 1.49
C ILE A 6 0.27 2.22 1.72
N ILE A 7 0.86 3.08 2.54
CA ILE A 7 0.39 4.44 2.76
C ILE A 7 1.41 5.39 2.15
N GLY A 8 0.95 6.23 1.24
CA GLY A 8 1.80 7.13 0.47
C GLY A 8 2.08 6.57 -0.92
N CYS A 9 1.56 7.19 -1.97
CA CYS A 9 1.56 6.64 -3.33
C CYS A 9 2.37 7.48 -4.31
N GLY A 10 3.56 7.94 -3.89
CA GLY A 10 4.50 8.65 -4.76
C GLY A 10 5.37 7.70 -5.57
N ARG A 11 6.47 8.25 -6.11
CA ARG A 11 7.38 7.48 -6.96
C ARG A 11 8.00 6.29 -6.23
N ILE A 12 8.36 6.49 -4.97
CA ILE A 12 8.99 5.42 -4.17
C ILE A 12 8.01 4.26 -3.97
N ALA A 13 6.72 4.57 -3.81
CA ALA A 13 5.71 3.55 -3.65
C ALA A 13 5.64 2.62 -4.86
N THR A 14 5.81 3.15 -6.07
CA THR A 14 5.83 2.34 -7.28
C THR A 14 6.94 1.29 -7.23
N HIS A 15 8.14 1.67 -6.79
CA HIS A 15 9.25 0.74 -6.67
C HIS A 15 8.95 -0.37 -5.66
N HIS A 16 8.32 -0.01 -4.54
CA HIS A 16 7.95 -0.99 -3.52
C HIS A 16 6.88 -1.95 -4.02
N CYS A 17 5.91 -1.44 -4.76
CA CYS A 17 4.87 -2.29 -5.33
C CYS A 17 5.45 -3.28 -6.34
N GLU A 18 6.41 -2.85 -7.15
CA GLU A 18 7.07 -3.73 -8.09
C GLU A 18 7.86 -4.83 -7.38
N ALA A 19 8.55 -4.48 -6.30
CA ALA A 19 9.28 -5.47 -5.51
C ALA A 19 8.34 -6.48 -4.87
N ILE A 20 7.22 -6.01 -4.31
CA ILE A 20 6.23 -6.89 -3.69
C ILE A 20 5.65 -7.85 -4.72
N ARG A 21 5.35 -7.37 -5.92
CA ARG A 21 4.76 -8.19 -6.97
C ARG A 21 5.66 -9.34 -7.38
N LYS A 22 6.98 -9.16 -7.29
CA LYS A 22 7.95 -10.17 -7.68
C LYS A 22 8.17 -11.25 -6.63
N LEU A 23 7.72 -11.03 -5.40
CA LEU A 23 7.92 -11.96 -4.30
C LEU A 23 6.66 -12.80 -4.06
N ARG A 24 6.83 -14.11 -4.06
CA ARG A 24 5.69 -15.05 -3.98
C ARG A 24 4.97 -15.03 -2.64
N ASN A 25 5.69 -14.75 -1.57
CA ASN A 25 5.11 -14.76 -0.22
C ASN A 25 4.56 -13.41 0.21
N LEU A 26 4.53 -12.42 -0.68
CA LEU A 26 3.98 -11.11 -0.40
C LEU A 26 2.81 -10.82 -1.33
N LYS A 27 1.81 -10.14 -0.80
CA LYS A 27 0.66 -9.73 -1.59
C LYS A 27 0.31 -8.28 -1.27
N LEU A 28 0.25 -7.45 -2.29
CA LEU A 28 -0.21 -6.07 -2.15
C LEU A 28 -1.74 -6.07 -2.15
N VAL A 29 -2.32 -5.76 -1.00
CA VAL A 29 -3.77 -5.81 -0.81
C VAL A 29 -4.42 -4.45 -1.05
N ALA A 30 -3.74 -3.37 -0.67
CA ALA A 30 -4.31 -2.04 -0.79
C ALA A 30 -3.24 -0.97 -0.77
N VAL A 31 -3.57 0.20 -1.35
CA VAL A 31 -2.75 1.40 -1.29
C VAL A 31 -3.61 2.55 -0.81
N CYS A 32 -2.99 3.50 -0.11
CA CYS A 32 -3.71 4.62 0.49
C CYS A 32 -2.89 5.90 0.33
N ASP A 33 -3.58 7.00 0.01
CA ASP A 33 -2.97 8.32 -0.05
C ASP A 33 -4.07 9.36 0.19
N LEU A 34 -3.76 10.43 0.90
CA LEU A 34 -4.69 11.53 1.07
C LEU A 34 -5.07 12.14 -0.27
N ASP A 35 -4.15 12.12 -1.24
CA ASP A 35 -4.46 12.42 -2.63
C ASP A 35 -4.99 11.14 -3.27
N PHE A 36 -6.30 11.02 -3.32
CA PHE A 36 -6.94 9.80 -3.79
C PHE A 36 -6.62 9.48 -5.25
N GLU A 37 -6.35 10.50 -6.07
CA GLU A 37 -5.97 10.27 -7.47
C GLU A 37 -4.67 9.47 -7.55
N LYS A 38 -3.71 9.78 -6.70
CA LYS A 38 -2.46 9.03 -6.66
C LYS A 38 -2.68 7.59 -6.23
N ALA A 39 -3.54 7.38 -5.25
CA ALA A 39 -3.88 6.04 -4.79
C ALA A 39 -4.55 5.24 -5.91
N GLN A 40 -5.49 5.87 -6.63
CA GLN A 40 -6.18 5.21 -7.73
C GLN A 40 -5.23 4.85 -8.87
N GLU A 41 -4.33 5.74 -9.25
CA GLU A 41 -3.36 5.46 -10.30
C GLU A 41 -2.49 4.25 -9.95
N LEU A 42 -2.00 4.23 -8.72
CA LEU A 42 -1.16 3.14 -8.27
C LEU A 42 -1.95 1.83 -8.18
N ALA A 43 -3.17 1.90 -7.67
CA ALA A 43 -4.03 0.73 -7.56
C ALA A 43 -4.35 0.12 -8.92
N GLN A 44 -4.62 0.96 -9.91
CA GLN A 44 -4.88 0.48 -11.27
C GLN A 44 -3.66 -0.20 -11.87
N LYS A 45 -2.49 0.39 -11.65
CA LYS A 45 -1.25 -0.15 -12.21
C LYS A 45 -0.93 -1.53 -11.65
N PHE A 46 -1.20 -1.74 -10.37
CA PHE A 46 -0.88 -3.00 -9.69
C PHE A 46 -2.11 -3.88 -9.39
N LYS A 47 -3.26 -3.49 -9.90
CA LYS A 47 -4.52 -4.25 -9.76
C LYS A 47 -4.86 -4.54 -8.29
N THR A 48 -4.82 -3.49 -7.49
CA THR A 48 -5.17 -3.58 -6.09
C THR A 48 -6.24 -2.54 -5.73
N ASN A 49 -6.48 -2.32 -4.45
CA ASN A 49 -7.53 -1.43 -3.98
C ASN A 49 -6.96 -0.10 -3.52
N ALA A 50 -7.66 1.00 -3.81
CA ALA A 50 -7.25 2.34 -3.44
C ALA A 50 -8.14 2.88 -2.30
N TYR A 51 -7.50 3.56 -1.34
CA TYR A 51 -8.20 4.20 -0.24
C TYR A 51 -7.64 5.60 -0.01
N GLN A 52 -8.50 6.51 0.42
CA GLN A 52 -8.08 7.85 0.85
C GLN A 52 -7.76 7.88 2.33
N SER A 53 -8.49 7.08 3.10
CA SER A 53 -8.34 7.04 4.55
C SER A 53 -7.61 5.77 4.99
N TYR A 54 -6.58 5.96 5.82
CA TYR A 54 -5.86 4.87 6.46
C TYR A 54 -6.82 3.97 7.27
N TYR A 55 -7.73 4.60 8.01
CA TYR A 55 -8.67 3.85 8.85
C TYR A 55 -9.63 3.01 8.00
N GLN A 56 -10.09 3.57 6.90
CA GLN A 56 -10.97 2.84 5.99
C GLN A 56 -10.26 1.63 5.41
N MET A 57 -9.00 1.79 5.00
CA MET A 57 -8.21 0.70 4.46
C MET A 57 -8.09 -0.44 5.46
N LEU A 58 -7.76 -0.14 6.71
CA LEU A 58 -7.59 -1.15 7.74
C LEU A 58 -8.90 -1.82 8.11
N ASN A 59 -10.01 -1.06 8.09
CA ASN A 59 -11.32 -1.63 8.41
C ASN A 59 -11.82 -2.58 7.33
N GLU A 60 -11.60 -2.24 6.07
CA GLU A 60 -12.09 -3.06 4.96
C GLU A 60 -11.15 -4.20 4.61
N LYS A 61 -9.84 -4.02 4.83
CA LYS A 61 -8.83 -5.03 4.53
C LYS A 61 -8.19 -5.53 5.80
N LYS A 62 -8.97 -6.24 6.61
CA LYS A 62 -8.51 -6.76 7.91
C LYS A 62 -7.42 -7.81 7.78
N GLN A 63 -7.24 -8.39 6.60
CA GLN A 63 -6.20 -9.37 6.35
C GLN A 63 -4.80 -8.75 6.24
N ILE A 64 -4.68 -7.42 6.24
CA ILE A 64 -3.38 -6.76 6.15
C ILE A 64 -2.56 -7.08 7.40
N ASN A 65 -1.36 -7.62 7.19
CA ASN A 65 -0.44 -7.99 8.26
C ASN A 65 0.64 -6.94 8.47
N LEU A 66 1.00 -6.21 7.39
CA LEU A 66 2.10 -5.26 7.42
C LEU A 66 1.68 -4.01 6.67
N VAL A 67 1.91 -2.86 7.29
CA VAL A 67 1.67 -1.56 6.66
C VAL A 67 3.02 -0.89 6.43
N ILE A 68 3.26 -0.47 5.19
CA ILE A 68 4.45 0.30 4.84
C ILE A 68 4.04 1.75 4.69
N ILE A 69 4.62 2.60 5.53
CA ILE A 69 4.32 4.04 5.52
C ILE A 69 5.47 4.76 4.84
N ILE A 70 5.18 5.39 3.71
CA ILE A 70 6.18 6.11 2.92
C ILE A 70 5.98 7.61 3.14
N THR A 71 6.98 8.27 3.70
CA THR A 71 6.95 9.70 3.98
C THR A 71 8.10 10.39 3.27
N PRO A 72 8.08 11.73 3.15
CA PRO A 72 9.20 12.47 2.55
C PRO A 72 10.54 12.25 3.27
N SER A 73 10.49 11.90 4.56
CA SER A 73 11.71 11.70 5.37
C SER A 73 12.15 10.25 5.44
N GLY A 74 11.42 9.31 4.83
CA GLY A 74 11.78 7.90 4.83
C GLY A 74 10.59 6.98 4.93
N MET A 75 10.87 5.72 5.23
CA MET A 75 9.84 4.68 5.33
C MET A 75 9.71 4.18 6.76
N HIS A 76 8.49 3.84 7.11
CA HIS A 76 8.20 3.20 8.40
C HIS A 76 7.41 1.93 8.15
N TYR A 77 7.62 0.93 8.99
CA TYR A 77 6.92 -0.35 8.92
C TYR A 77 6.11 -0.55 10.18
N ASP A 78 4.87 -0.95 10.02
CA ASP A 78 3.98 -1.19 11.14
C ASP A 78 3.22 -2.50 10.93
N HIS A 79 3.16 -3.33 11.98
CA HIS A 79 2.42 -4.58 11.96
C HIS A 79 1.02 -4.35 12.52
N THR A 80 0.03 -4.71 11.74
CA THR A 80 -1.36 -4.57 12.15
C THR A 80 -1.89 -5.83 12.83
#